data_37d7ef24db42d901c7818a1592576554
#
_entry.id   37d7ef24db42d901c7818a1592576554
#
_cell.length_a   1.000
_cell.length_b   1.000
_cell.length_c   1.000
_cell.angle_alpha   90.00
_cell.angle_beta   90.00
_cell.angle_gamma   90.00
#
_symmetry.space_group_name_H-M   'P 1'
#
loop_
_entity.id
_entity.type
_entity.pdbx_description
1 polymer ?
#
loop_
_entity_poly.entity_id
_entity_poly.type
_entity_poly.pdbx_seq_one_letter_code
_entity_poly.pdbx_strand_id
1 'polypeptide(L)'
;LIESIPQALAQTEHICASVNVGSTKAGINMDAVRMMGEVVKQAAEITADRDCIGAAKIVVFCNAPEDNPFMAGAFHGVGEADCVINVGVSGPGVVRAVLEKAPKDLEMNELADLIKRTAFKITRMGQLVGTVASERLNVPFGIVDLSLAPTPAIGDSVAYILEEMGLETCGAYGTTACLAMLNDAVKKGGVMASSSVGGLSGAFIPVSEDAGMIAAAKSGILTLEKLEAMTAVCSVGLDMVVVPGDVSASLISGMIADEAAIGMVNSKTTAVRVIPAIGRKEGDELSFGGLLGAGPVMHMNRSDNSVMIARGGRIPAPLQSLKN
;
A
#
# COMPACT_ATOMS: atom_id res chain seq x y z
N LEU A 1 -0.09 0.97 -25.04
CA LEU A 1 -0.38 1.96 -24.00
C LEU A 1 0.45 1.72 -22.73
N ILE A 2 0.45 0.49 -22.16
CA ILE A 2 1.21 0.19 -20.93
C ILE A 2 2.71 0.39 -21.15
N GLU A 3 3.27 -0.04 -22.27
CA GLU A 3 4.69 0.11 -22.64
C GLU A 3 5.16 1.57 -22.75
N SER A 4 4.25 2.53 -22.92
CA SER A 4 4.60 3.96 -22.96
C SER A 4 4.65 4.63 -21.58
N ILE A 5 4.24 3.94 -20.52
CA ILE A 5 4.22 4.48 -19.15
C ILE A 5 5.59 5.01 -18.71
N PRO A 6 6.72 4.28 -18.88
CA PRO A 6 8.02 4.78 -18.42
C PRO A 6 8.40 6.13 -19.02
N GLN A 7 8.22 6.27 -20.34
CA GLN A 7 8.54 7.52 -21.04
C GLN A 7 7.61 8.68 -20.64
N ALA A 8 6.32 8.38 -20.46
CA ALA A 8 5.36 9.38 -20.01
C ALA A 8 5.69 9.89 -18.61
N LEU A 9 6.00 8.99 -17.67
CA LEU A 9 6.33 9.35 -16.29
C LEU A 9 7.68 10.08 -16.17
N ALA A 10 8.62 9.80 -17.05
CA ALA A 10 9.91 10.49 -17.08
C ALA A 10 9.80 11.98 -17.45
N GLN A 11 8.75 12.35 -18.18
CA GLN A 11 8.54 13.72 -18.70
C GLN A 11 7.72 14.62 -17.77
N THR A 12 7.21 14.11 -16.65
CA THR A 12 6.34 14.87 -15.74
C THR A 12 6.62 14.53 -14.29
N GLU A 13 6.44 15.52 -13.41
CA GLU A 13 6.56 15.36 -11.97
C GLU A 13 5.22 14.98 -11.31
N HIS A 14 4.10 15.26 -11.96
CA HIS A 14 2.76 15.23 -11.35
C HIS A 14 1.90 14.02 -11.74
N ILE A 15 2.28 13.27 -12.77
CA ILE A 15 1.50 12.12 -13.24
C ILE A 15 2.02 10.82 -12.59
N CYS A 16 1.09 10.01 -12.11
CA CYS A 16 1.31 8.65 -11.66
C CYS A 16 0.55 7.68 -12.57
N ALA A 17 0.87 6.40 -12.51
CA ALA A 17 0.20 5.36 -13.28
C ALA A 17 -0.19 4.18 -12.38
N SER A 18 -1.37 3.61 -12.63
CA SER A 18 -1.85 2.41 -11.96
C SER A 18 -2.33 1.39 -12.98
N VAL A 19 -1.99 0.13 -12.77
CA VAL A 19 -2.41 -0.97 -13.63
C VAL A 19 -2.96 -2.10 -12.77
N ASN A 20 -4.18 -2.58 -13.06
CA ASN A 20 -4.77 -3.72 -12.38
C ASN A 20 -4.53 -4.98 -13.20
N VAL A 21 -3.76 -5.93 -12.66
CA VAL A 21 -3.34 -7.16 -13.37
C VAL A 21 -4.19 -8.39 -13.03
N GLY A 22 -5.09 -8.28 -12.06
CA GLY A 22 -5.88 -9.43 -11.63
C GLY A 22 -7.05 -9.09 -10.74
N SER A 23 -7.89 -10.08 -10.51
CA SER A 23 -8.96 -10.01 -9.53
C SER A 23 -9.37 -11.39 -9.03
N THR A 24 -10.04 -11.44 -7.89
CA THR A 24 -10.64 -12.67 -7.35
C THR A 24 -11.60 -13.35 -8.34
N LYS A 25 -12.27 -12.56 -9.19
CA LYS A 25 -13.24 -13.10 -10.17
C LYS A 25 -12.57 -13.54 -11.47
N ALA A 26 -11.51 -12.86 -11.91
CA ALA A 26 -10.90 -13.10 -13.22
C ALA A 26 -9.58 -13.89 -13.16
N GLY A 27 -9.01 -14.06 -11.98
CA GLY A 27 -7.66 -14.61 -11.85
C GLY A 27 -6.58 -13.56 -12.18
N ILE A 28 -5.35 -13.98 -12.37
CA ILE A 28 -4.19 -13.10 -12.61
C ILE A 28 -3.77 -13.21 -14.08
N ASN A 29 -3.63 -12.09 -14.75
CA ASN A 29 -3.09 -12.00 -16.11
C ASN A 29 -1.55 -11.97 -16.05
N MET A 30 -0.92 -13.14 -16.29
CA MET A 30 0.54 -13.29 -16.19
C MET A 30 1.29 -12.57 -17.33
N ASP A 31 0.66 -12.32 -18.47
CA ASP A 31 1.27 -11.51 -19.52
C ASP A 31 1.34 -10.04 -19.10
N ALA A 32 0.29 -9.53 -18.43
CA ALA A 32 0.31 -8.19 -17.86
C ALA A 32 1.32 -8.10 -16.70
N VAL A 33 1.41 -9.11 -15.85
CA VAL A 33 2.40 -9.18 -14.75
C VAL A 33 3.82 -9.09 -15.32
N ARG A 34 4.14 -9.89 -16.34
CA ARG A 34 5.44 -9.86 -17.01
C ARG A 34 5.76 -8.48 -17.58
N MET A 35 4.81 -7.90 -18.30
CA MET A 35 4.94 -6.56 -18.88
C MET A 35 5.19 -5.50 -17.80
N MET A 36 4.47 -5.58 -16.67
CA MET A 36 4.63 -4.61 -15.58
C MET A 36 5.99 -4.71 -14.89
N GLY A 37 6.56 -5.90 -14.75
CA GLY A 37 7.94 -6.04 -14.25
C GLY A 37 8.96 -5.31 -15.12
N GLU A 38 8.82 -5.42 -16.45
CA GLU A 38 9.65 -4.69 -17.41
C GLU A 38 9.40 -3.17 -17.35
N VAL A 39 8.15 -2.76 -17.28
CA VAL A 39 7.76 -1.33 -17.19
C VAL A 39 8.32 -0.68 -15.91
N VAL A 40 8.22 -1.33 -14.76
CA VAL A 40 8.77 -0.82 -13.50
C VAL A 40 10.30 -0.71 -13.59
N LYS A 41 10.97 -1.75 -14.12
CA LYS A 41 12.41 -1.74 -14.31
C LYS A 41 12.86 -0.61 -15.24
N GLN A 42 12.22 -0.48 -16.38
CA GLN A 42 12.52 0.58 -17.36
C GLN A 42 12.24 1.99 -16.81
N ALA A 43 11.16 2.16 -16.04
CA ALA A 43 10.86 3.44 -15.40
C ALA A 43 11.95 3.85 -14.40
N ALA A 44 12.49 2.90 -13.64
CA ALA A 44 13.62 3.14 -12.76
C ALA A 44 14.88 3.51 -13.55
N GLU A 45 15.20 2.79 -14.61
CA GLU A 45 16.39 3.03 -15.47
C GLU A 45 16.36 4.43 -16.13
N ILE A 46 15.22 4.82 -16.72
CA ILE A 46 15.08 6.13 -17.38
C ILE A 46 15.20 7.30 -16.41
N THR A 47 14.88 7.07 -15.13
CA THR A 47 14.93 8.11 -14.08
C THR A 47 16.01 7.84 -13.04
N ALA A 48 17.05 7.09 -13.38
CA ALA A 48 18.13 6.73 -12.47
C ALA A 48 18.91 7.97 -11.95
N ASP A 49 18.98 9.02 -12.74
CA ASP A 49 19.56 10.33 -12.39
C ASP A 49 18.73 11.13 -11.37
N ARG A 50 17.49 10.70 -11.10
CA ARG A 50 16.52 11.29 -10.16
C ARG A 50 16.02 10.26 -9.16
N ASP A 51 16.94 9.49 -8.59
CA ASP A 51 16.65 8.45 -7.59
C ASP A 51 15.54 7.45 -8.00
N CYS A 52 15.49 7.11 -9.30
CA CYS A 52 14.52 6.14 -9.84
C CYS A 52 13.05 6.52 -9.59
N ILE A 53 12.74 7.80 -9.47
CA ILE A 53 11.40 8.32 -9.12
C ILE A 53 10.29 7.83 -10.07
N GLY A 54 10.61 7.50 -11.31
CA GLY A 54 9.66 6.95 -12.27
C GLY A 54 9.00 5.66 -11.77
N ALA A 55 9.75 4.77 -11.13
CA ALA A 55 9.21 3.56 -10.54
C ALA A 55 8.33 3.83 -9.31
N ALA A 56 8.67 4.84 -8.50
CA ALA A 56 7.87 5.25 -7.34
C ALA A 56 6.48 5.80 -7.72
N LYS A 57 6.28 6.17 -8.99
CA LYS A 57 5.01 6.67 -9.53
C LYS A 57 4.13 5.57 -10.16
N ILE A 58 4.54 4.30 -10.08
CA ILE A 58 3.81 3.17 -10.66
C ILE A 58 3.30 2.27 -9.54
N VAL A 59 1.99 1.98 -9.57
CA VAL A 59 1.38 1.00 -8.66
C VAL A 59 0.69 -0.09 -9.48
N VAL A 60 1.00 -1.35 -9.18
CA VAL A 60 0.40 -2.51 -9.84
C VAL A 60 -0.55 -3.19 -8.87
N PHE A 61 -1.83 -3.28 -9.24
CA PHE A 61 -2.91 -3.76 -8.39
C PHE A 61 -3.43 -5.15 -8.75
N CYS A 62 -3.96 -5.83 -7.75
CA CYS A 62 -4.99 -6.85 -7.87
C CYS A 62 -6.22 -6.45 -7.04
N ASN A 63 -7.42 -6.64 -7.56
CA ASN A 63 -8.67 -6.18 -6.95
C ASN A 63 -8.67 -4.67 -6.63
N ALA A 64 -8.22 -3.84 -7.56
CA ALA A 64 -8.24 -2.39 -7.37
C ALA A 64 -9.67 -1.90 -7.09
N PRO A 65 -9.89 -1.08 -6.03
CA PRO A 65 -11.18 -0.45 -5.81
C PRO A 65 -11.41 0.66 -6.82
N GLU A 66 -12.66 0.85 -7.23
CA GLU A 66 -13.02 1.84 -8.24
C GLU A 66 -13.10 3.28 -7.72
N ASP A 67 -13.10 3.46 -6.40
CA ASP A 67 -13.31 4.73 -5.71
C ASP A 67 -12.08 5.20 -4.89
N ASN A 68 -10.89 4.73 -5.20
CA ASN A 68 -9.69 5.05 -4.43
C ASN A 68 -9.21 6.49 -4.71
N PRO A 69 -9.17 7.40 -3.70
CA PRO A 69 -8.74 8.78 -3.89
C PRO A 69 -7.24 9.00 -3.73
N PHE A 70 -6.46 8.01 -3.27
CA PHE A 70 -5.05 8.19 -2.98
C PHE A 70 -4.20 8.22 -4.25
N MET A 71 -3.34 9.22 -4.32
CA MET A 71 -2.65 9.76 -5.49
C MET A 71 -2.02 8.72 -6.43
N ALA A 72 -1.08 7.90 -5.97
CA ALA A 72 -0.37 6.96 -6.86
C ALA A 72 -1.24 5.77 -7.30
N GLY A 73 -2.30 5.45 -6.56
CA GLY A 73 -3.21 4.35 -6.82
C GLY A 73 -4.66 4.79 -7.06
N ALA A 74 -4.88 6.07 -7.36
CA ALA A 74 -6.22 6.59 -7.57
C ALA A 74 -6.92 5.94 -8.77
N PHE A 75 -8.18 5.58 -8.58
CA PHE A 75 -9.07 5.07 -9.62
C PHE A 75 -10.38 5.83 -9.61
N HIS A 76 -10.98 5.96 -10.79
CA HIS A 76 -12.31 6.51 -11.00
C HIS A 76 -13.14 5.47 -11.75
N GLY A 77 -14.13 4.90 -11.06
CA GLY A 77 -14.92 3.79 -11.60
C GLY A 77 -15.96 4.21 -12.60
N VAL A 78 -16.42 3.26 -13.39
CA VAL A 78 -17.46 3.49 -14.41
C VAL A 78 -18.84 3.79 -13.81
N GLY A 79 -19.03 3.50 -12.52
CA GLY A 79 -20.27 3.81 -11.78
C GLY A 79 -20.28 5.18 -11.13
N GLU A 80 -19.15 5.89 -11.14
CA GLU A 80 -19.01 7.22 -10.56
C GLU A 80 -19.59 8.31 -11.50
N ALA A 81 -19.98 9.45 -10.91
CA ALA A 81 -20.32 10.63 -11.67
C ALA A 81 -19.08 11.19 -12.40
N ASP A 82 -19.25 11.95 -13.48
CA ASP A 82 -18.15 12.57 -14.24
C ASP A 82 -17.22 13.43 -13.37
N CYS A 83 -17.74 13.94 -12.27
CA CYS A 83 -16.99 14.66 -11.25
C CYS A 83 -17.51 14.27 -9.86
N VAL A 84 -16.65 13.86 -8.96
CA VAL A 84 -16.99 13.43 -7.59
C VAL A 84 -15.93 13.92 -6.61
N ILE A 85 -16.34 14.22 -5.38
CA ILE A 85 -15.42 14.54 -4.28
C ILE A 85 -15.26 13.31 -3.40
N ASN A 86 -14.06 12.76 -3.34
CA ASN A 86 -13.67 11.75 -2.38
C ASN A 86 -12.72 12.37 -1.34
N VAL A 87 -12.86 11.99 -0.09
CA VAL A 87 -12.03 12.53 1.00
C VAL A 87 -11.13 11.44 1.56
N GLY A 88 -9.83 11.53 1.31
CA GLY A 88 -8.82 10.70 1.97
C GLY A 88 -8.40 11.34 3.30
N VAL A 89 -8.49 10.58 4.39
CA VAL A 89 -8.05 11.03 5.72
C VAL A 89 -6.91 10.13 6.20
N SER A 90 -5.75 10.72 6.43
CA SER A 90 -4.64 10.04 7.09
C SER A 90 -4.75 10.22 8.61
N GLY A 91 -4.40 9.22 9.38
CA GLY A 91 -4.58 9.26 10.81
C GLY A 91 -3.61 8.47 11.69
N PRO A 92 -2.41 8.00 11.23
CA PRO A 92 -1.50 7.23 12.07
C PRO A 92 -1.11 7.95 13.35
N GLY A 93 -0.73 9.22 13.25
CA GLY A 93 -0.32 10.03 14.40
C GLY A 93 -1.41 10.19 15.45
N VAL A 94 -2.68 10.28 15.05
CA VAL A 94 -3.81 10.38 15.99
C VAL A 94 -4.01 9.06 16.72
N VAL A 95 -3.97 7.94 16.02
CA VAL A 95 -4.11 6.60 16.62
C VAL A 95 -2.94 6.33 17.58
N ARG A 96 -1.71 6.60 17.15
CA ARG A 96 -0.52 6.47 17.99
C ARG A 96 -0.63 7.29 19.27
N ALA A 97 -0.96 8.57 19.16
CA ALA A 97 -1.07 9.46 20.33
C ALA A 97 -2.13 9.02 21.35
N VAL A 98 -3.15 8.30 20.90
CA VAL A 98 -4.17 7.71 21.79
C VAL A 98 -3.62 6.46 22.49
N LEU A 99 -2.92 5.57 21.77
CA LEU A 99 -2.34 4.36 22.34
C LEU A 99 -1.17 4.65 23.30
N GLU A 100 -0.36 5.65 22.98
CA GLU A 100 0.73 6.10 23.85
C GLU A 100 0.25 6.52 25.25
N LYS A 101 -0.96 7.12 25.31
CA LYS A 101 -1.59 7.57 26.56
C LYS A 101 -2.48 6.50 27.21
N ALA A 102 -2.71 5.38 26.53
CA ALA A 102 -3.54 4.31 27.05
C ALA A 102 -2.82 3.56 28.20
N PRO A 103 -3.57 2.99 29.17
CA PRO A 103 -3.00 2.08 30.14
C PRO A 103 -2.25 0.93 29.46
N LYS A 104 -1.07 0.58 29.98
CA LYS A 104 -0.22 -0.45 29.34
C LYS A 104 -0.66 -1.89 29.66
N ASP A 105 -1.63 -2.05 30.54
CA ASP A 105 -2.23 -3.33 30.95
C ASP A 105 -3.57 -3.63 30.23
N LEU A 106 -3.94 -2.83 29.24
CA LEU A 106 -5.14 -3.11 28.44
C LEU A 106 -5.01 -4.44 27.68
N GLU A 107 -6.08 -5.20 27.68
CA GLU A 107 -6.18 -6.40 26.84
C GLU A 107 -6.33 -6.05 25.35
N MET A 108 -6.02 -6.98 24.44
CA MET A 108 -6.04 -6.74 22.99
C MET A 108 -7.43 -6.32 22.48
N ASN A 109 -8.52 -6.85 23.04
CA ASN A 109 -9.89 -6.45 22.72
C ASN A 109 -10.19 -5.00 23.17
N GLU A 110 -9.62 -4.55 24.27
CA GLU A 110 -9.78 -3.18 24.75
C GLU A 110 -8.99 -2.20 23.89
N LEU A 111 -7.76 -2.57 23.49
CA LEU A 111 -6.98 -1.82 22.50
C LEU A 111 -7.72 -1.71 21.16
N ALA A 112 -8.30 -2.81 20.66
CA ALA A 112 -9.09 -2.80 19.44
C ALA A 112 -10.31 -1.86 19.54
N ASP A 113 -11.00 -1.85 20.69
CA ASP A 113 -12.14 -0.94 20.90
C ASP A 113 -11.70 0.53 20.94
N LEU A 114 -10.56 0.81 21.57
CA LEU A 114 -9.97 2.16 21.64
C LEU A 114 -9.60 2.67 20.22
N ILE A 115 -8.96 1.82 19.42
CA ILE A 115 -8.62 2.13 18.00
C ILE A 115 -9.89 2.37 17.19
N LYS A 116 -10.88 1.49 17.31
CA LYS A 116 -12.16 1.61 16.63
C LYS A 116 -12.87 2.94 16.92
N ARG A 117 -12.93 3.34 18.20
CA ARG A 117 -13.52 4.63 18.62
C ARG A 117 -12.73 5.82 18.09
N THR A 118 -11.41 5.70 17.99
CA THR A 118 -10.55 6.74 17.40
C THR A 118 -10.82 6.87 15.92
N ALA A 119 -10.81 5.75 15.19
CA ALA A 119 -11.12 5.70 13.77
C ALA A 119 -12.53 6.27 13.47
N PHE A 120 -13.54 5.95 14.28
CA PHE A 120 -14.86 6.54 14.19
C PHE A 120 -14.81 8.08 14.20
N LYS A 121 -14.10 8.69 15.16
CA LYS A 121 -14.00 10.14 15.27
C LYS A 121 -13.30 10.77 14.06
N ILE A 122 -12.22 10.15 13.58
CA ILE A 122 -11.48 10.62 12.41
C ILE A 122 -12.38 10.57 11.15
N THR A 123 -13.09 9.47 10.94
CA THR A 123 -14.01 9.30 9.80
C THR A 123 -15.14 10.32 9.83
N ARG A 124 -15.72 10.60 11.02
CA ARG A 124 -16.76 11.64 11.16
C ARG A 124 -16.24 13.02 10.75
N MET A 125 -14.98 13.33 11.02
CA MET A 125 -14.37 14.58 10.56
C MET A 125 -14.26 14.60 9.02
N GLY A 126 -13.77 13.51 8.42
CA GLY A 126 -13.71 13.36 6.96
C GLY A 126 -15.08 13.52 6.29
N GLN A 127 -16.12 12.89 6.86
CA GLN A 127 -17.50 13.02 6.40
C GLN A 127 -17.98 14.48 6.42
N LEU A 128 -17.73 15.20 7.50
CA LEU A 128 -18.09 16.61 7.63
C LEU A 128 -17.42 17.46 6.55
N VAL A 129 -16.12 17.27 6.35
CA VAL A 129 -15.36 18.01 5.33
C VAL A 129 -15.91 17.71 3.93
N GLY A 130 -16.15 16.44 3.61
CA GLY A 130 -16.69 16.00 2.32
C GLY A 130 -18.08 16.60 2.05
N THR A 131 -18.96 16.58 3.03
CA THR A 131 -20.32 17.16 2.91
C THR A 131 -20.24 18.67 2.64
N VAL A 132 -19.48 19.41 3.43
CA VAL A 132 -19.33 20.87 3.26
C VAL A 132 -18.68 21.21 1.91
N ALA A 133 -17.66 20.44 1.47
CA ALA A 133 -17.03 20.64 0.17
C ALA A 133 -18.02 20.40 -0.98
N SER A 134 -18.80 19.31 -0.90
CA SER A 134 -19.84 18.96 -1.86
C SER A 134 -20.88 20.08 -2.02
N GLU A 135 -21.39 20.59 -0.91
CA GLU A 135 -22.35 21.70 -0.91
C GLU A 135 -21.78 22.99 -1.52
N ARG A 136 -20.54 23.35 -1.16
CA ARG A 136 -19.89 24.59 -1.64
C ARG A 136 -19.52 24.55 -3.11
N LEU A 137 -19.10 23.39 -3.61
CA LEU A 137 -18.65 23.22 -4.99
C LEU A 137 -19.75 22.74 -5.93
N ASN A 138 -20.92 22.37 -5.38
CA ASN A 138 -22.02 21.76 -6.11
C ASN A 138 -21.57 20.51 -6.91
N VAL A 139 -20.74 19.66 -6.28
CA VAL A 139 -20.23 18.41 -6.83
C VAL A 139 -20.64 17.27 -5.90
N PRO A 140 -21.13 16.12 -6.42
CA PRO A 140 -21.51 15.00 -5.57
C PRO A 140 -20.38 14.56 -4.63
N PHE A 141 -20.75 14.23 -3.39
CA PHE A 141 -19.85 13.58 -2.44
C PHE A 141 -19.88 12.06 -2.66
N GLY A 142 -18.74 11.46 -2.88
CA GLY A 142 -18.54 10.02 -3.02
C GLY A 142 -18.26 9.35 -1.69
N ILE A 143 -16.97 9.18 -1.36
CA ILE A 143 -16.57 8.41 -0.17
C ILE A 143 -15.61 9.16 0.76
N VAL A 144 -15.55 8.65 1.99
CA VAL A 144 -14.43 8.88 2.93
C VAL A 144 -13.54 7.64 2.94
N ASP A 145 -12.30 7.82 2.60
CA ASP A 145 -11.27 6.81 2.78
C ASP A 145 -10.46 7.14 4.04
N LEU A 146 -10.62 6.34 5.10
CA LEU A 146 -9.78 6.40 6.29
C LEU A 146 -8.64 5.42 6.13
N SER A 147 -7.56 5.88 5.55
CA SER A 147 -6.31 5.13 5.47
C SER A 147 -5.32 5.64 6.49
N LEU A 148 -4.80 4.74 7.31
CA LEU A 148 -3.61 5.02 8.11
C LEU A 148 -2.41 4.99 7.17
N ALA A 149 -2.31 6.02 6.32
CA ALA A 149 -1.22 6.23 5.38
C ALA A 149 -0.19 7.14 6.08
N PRO A 150 0.98 6.60 6.47
CA PRO A 150 1.97 7.35 7.22
C PRO A 150 2.65 8.40 6.35
N THR A 151 3.35 9.32 7.01
CA THR A 151 4.30 10.23 6.40
C THR A 151 5.68 10.03 7.04
N PRO A 152 6.77 10.56 6.44
CA PRO A 152 8.11 10.45 7.04
C PRO A 152 8.28 11.17 8.39
N ALA A 153 7.27 11.90 8.84
CA ALA A 153 7.28 12.56 10.14
C ALA A 153 7.28 11.53 11.28
N ILE A 154 8.18 11.70 12.24
CA ILE A 154 8.40 10.74 13.35
C ILE A 154 7.10 10.43 14.14
N GLY A 155 6.17 11.37 14.24
CA GLY A 155 4.90 11.18 14.94
C GLY A 155 3.83 10.41 14.15
N ASP A 156 4.02 10.20 12.84
CA ASP A 156 2.99 9.73 11.91
C ASP A 156 3.42 8.39 11.28
N SER A 157 3.48 7.34 12.09
CA SER A 157 4.01 6.02 11.73
C SER A 157 3.05 4.90 12.13
N VAL A 158 2.74 4.00 11.20
CA VAL A 158 2.00 2.76 11.46
C VAL A 158 2.88 1.76 12.21
N ALA A 159 4.17 1.67 11.92
CA ALA A 159 5.08 0.81 12.67
C ALA A 159 5.08 1.17 14.15
N TYR A 160 5.13 2.43 14.49
CA TYR A 160 5.08 2.87 15.89
C TYR A 160 3.72 2.63 16.55
N ILE A 161 2.61 2.59 15.80
CA ILE A 161 1.33 2.11 16.34
C ILE A 161 1.44 0.65 16.77
N LEU A 162 2.07 -0.19 15.94
CA LEU A 162 2.26 -1.62 16.25
C LEU A 162 3.19 -1.82 17.46
N GLU A 163 4.21 -0.99 17.60
CA GLU A 163 5.12 -0.99 18.75
C GLU A 163 4.40 -0.55 20.04
N GLU A 164 3.49 0.44 19.99
CA GLU A 164 2.64 0.80 21.13
C GLU A 164 1.70 -0.34 21.59
N MET A 165 1.43 -1.33 20.72
CA MET A 165 0.71 -2.56 21.11
C MET A 165 1.57 -3.57 21.84
N GLY A 166 2.85 -3.27 22.10
CA GLY A 166 3.77 -4.12 22.87
C GLY A 166 4.81 -4.87 22.05
N LEU A 167 5.00 -4.53 20.78
CA LEU A 167 6.13 -5.03 19.98
C LEU A 167 7.37 -4.17 20.26
N GLU A 168 8.53 -4.81 20.43
CA GLU A 168 9.80 -4.10 20.55
C GLU A 168 10.16 -3.36 19.25
N THR A 169 9.93 -4.01 18.11
CA THR A 169 10.19 -3.45 16.78
C THR A 169 9.20 -4.05 15.79
N CYS A 170 8.71 -3.22 14.88
CA CYS A 170 7.91 -3.68 13.74
C CYS A 170 8.71 -4.70 12.92
N GLY A 171 8.09 -5.81 12.56
CA GLY A 171 8.75 -6.96 11.92
C GLY A 171 8.95 -8.15 12.86
N ALA A 172 8.99 -7.96 14.17
CA ALA A 172 9.01 -9.05 15.15
C ALA A 172 7.80 -9.99 15.01
N TYR A 173 7.91 -11.21 15.54
CA TYR A 173 6.76 -12.11 15.61
C TYR A 173 5.62 -11.46 16.41
N GLY A 174 4.40 -11.54 15.87
CA GLY A 174 3.23 -10.82 16.37
C GLY A 174 2.84 -9.61 15.53
N THR A 175 3.75 -9.02 14.75
CA THR A 175 3.47 -7.84 13.90
C THR A 175 2.27 -8.07 12.97
N THR A 176 2.19 -9.21 12.29
CA THR A 176 1.08 -9.54 11.39
C THR A 176 -0.25 -9.64 12.15
N ALA A 177 -0.25 -10.19 13.37
CA ALA A 177 -1.45 -10.27 14.22
C ALA A 177 -1.91 -8.89 14.68
N CYS A 178 -1.00 -8.05 15.16
CA CYS A 178 -1.29 -6.66 15.56
C CYS A 178 -1.81 -5.84 14.36
N LEU A 179 -1.20 -6.01 13.19
CA LEU A 179 -1.64 -5.33 11.97
C LEU A 179 -3.04 -5.77 11.52
N ALA A 180 -3.35 -7.06 11.62
CA ALA A 180 -4.69 -7.58 11.34
C ALA A 180 -5.75 -6.94 12.25
N MET A 181 -5.46 -6.87 13.54
CA MET A 181 -6.34 -6.21 14.53
C MET A 181 -6.48 -4.71 14.24
N LEU A 182 -5.38 -4.02 13.97
CA LEU A 182 -5.39 -2.60 13.63
C LEU A 182 -6.26 -2.33 12.40
N ASN A 183 -6.03 -3.08 11.33
CA ASN A 183 -6.75 -2.93 10.07
C ASN A 183 -8.26 -3.16 10.22
N ASP A 184 -8.66 -4.20 10.96
CA ASP A 184 -10.05 -4.52 11.25
C ASP A 184 -10.71 -3.47 12.14
N ALA A 185 -10.05 -3.01 13.20
CA ALA A 185 -10.57 -2.00 14.10
C ALA A 185 -10.80 -0.65 13.39
N VAL A 186 -9.86 -0.26 12.50
CA VAL A 186 -10.01 0.95 11.68
C VAL A 186 -11.21 0.85 10.74
N LYS A 187 -11.36 -0.27 10.03
CA LYS A 187 -12.51 -0.51 9.14
C LYS A 187 -13.84 -0.50 9.89
N LYS A 188 -13.91 -1.16 11.03
CA LYS A 188 -15.11 -1.16 11.89
C LYS A 188 -15.48 0.24 12.36
N GLY A 189 -14.49 1.04 12.78
CA GLY A 189 -14.71 2.42 13.18
C GLY A 189 -15.23 3.28 12.03
N GLY A 190 -14.66 3.11 10.83
CA GLY A 190 -15.10 3.80 9.62
C GLY A 190 -16.56 3.48 9.25
N VAL A 191 -16.89 2.20 9.09
CA VAL A 191 -18.25 1.75 8.72
C VAL A 191 -19.31 2.20 9.73
N MET A 192 -18.97 2.28 11.02
CA MET A 192 -19.88 2.79 12.04
C MET A 192 -20.05 4.32 12.00
N ALA A 193 -19.10 5.04 11.40
CA ALA A 193 -19.10 6.50 11.38
C ALA A 193 -19.81 7.11 10.17
N SER A 194 -19.81 6.42 9.04
CA SER A 194 -20.32 6.92 7.76
C SER A 194 -20.87 5.80 6.89
N SER A 195 -21.95 6.05 6.17
CA SER A 195 -22.43 5.17 5.09
C SER A 195 -21.64 5.33 3.79
N SER A 196 -20.76 6.30 3.74
CA SER A 196 -19.95 6.64 2.55
C SER A 196 -18.46 6.24 2.73
N VAL A 197 -18.18 5.13 3.43
CA VAL A 197 -16.81 4.61 3.56
C VAL A 197 -16.46 3.79 2.33
N GLY A 198 -15.28 4.02 1.77
CA GLY A 198 -14.81 3.32 0.58
C GLY A 198 -13.29 3.36 0.42
N GLY A 199 -12.83 3.20 -0.80
CA GLY A 199 -11.42 3.24 -1.16
C GLY A 199 -10.61 2.11 -0.54
N LEU A 200 -9.42 2.44 -0.04
CA LEU A 200 -8.47 1.52 0.58
C LEU A 200 -8.53 1.49 2.12
N SER A 201 -9.52 2.14 2.72
CA SER A 201 -9.67 2.29 4.19
C SER A 201 -9.01 1.19 5.01
N GLY A 202 -8.09 1.56 5.89
CA GLY A 202 -7.34 0.63 6.75
C GLY A 202 -5.90 1.04 6.99
N ALA A 203 -5.03 0.10 7.30
CA ALA A 203 -3.64 0.35 7.64
C ALA A 203 -2.71 0.11 6.44
N PHE A 204 -1.90 1.11 6.07
CA PHE A 204 -0.87 1.05 5.04
C PHE A 204 0.48 0.71 5.66
N ILE A 205 1.36 0.10 4.89
CA ILE A 205 2.69 -0.29 5.33
C ILE A 205 3.78 0.13 4.32
N PRO A 206 3.78 1.38 3.82
CA PRO A 206 4.84 1.84 2.92
C PRO A 206 6.17 1.94 3.68
N VAL A 207 7.25 1.44 3.07
CA VAL A 207 8.53 1.41 3.78
C VAL A 207 9.17 2.80 3.84
N SER A 208 9.27 3.52 2.71
CA SER A 208 9.98 4.82 2.68
C SER A 208 9.18 6.00 3.27
N GLU A 209 7.88 5.84 3.43
CA GLU A 209 6.98 6.89 3.93
C GLU A 209 6.73 6.79 5.44
N ASP A 210 7.31 5.79 6.13
CA ASP A 210 7.07 5.50 7.55
C ASP A 210 8.38 5.42 8.32
N ALA A 211 8.61 6.34 9.25
CA ALA A 211 9.85 6.40 10.01
C ALA A 211 10.16 5.11 10.79
N GLY A 212 9.15 4.44 11.32
CA GLY A 212 9.31 3.17 12.03
C GLY A 212 9.59 1.99 11.08
N MET A 213 8.94 1.95 9.89
CA MET A 213 9.23 0.94 8.87
C MET A 213 10.66 1.09 8.34
N ILE A 214 11.10 2.33 8.07
CA ILE A 214 12.49 2.62 7.68
C ILE A 214 13.48 2.09 8.72
N ALA A 215 13.25 2.38 10.00
CA ALA A 215 14.12 1.94 11.09
C ALA A 215 14.14 0.41 11.20
N ALA A 216 12.99 -0.24 11.15
CA ALA A 216 12.85 -1.68 11.20
C ALA A 216 13.52 -2.39 9.99
N ALA A 217 13.38 -1.83 8.78
CA ALA A 217 14.05 -2.34 7.60
C ALA A 217 15.58 -2.18 7.68
N LYS A 218 16.08 -1.02 8.12
CA LYS A 218 17.52 -0.77 8.33
C LYS A 218 18.14 -1.69 9.38
N SER A 219 17.38 -2.08 10.41
CA SER A 219 17.86 -3.03 11.42
C SER A 219 17.84 -4.50 10.95
N GLY A 220 17.22 -4.78 9.78
CA GLY A 220 17.07 -6.14 9.26
C GLY A 220 15.98 -6.97 9.95
N ILE A 221 15.22 -6.40 10.88
CA ILE A 221 14.10 -7.09 11.56
C ILE A 221 12.89 -7.17 10.64
N LEU A 222 12.62 -6.09 9.88
CA LEU A 222 11.60 -6.08 8.86
C LEU A 222 12.20 -6.51 7.51
N THR A 223 11.97 -7.76 7.12
CA THR A 223 12.41 -8.32 5.84
C THR A 223 11.32 -8.22 4.77
N LEU A 224 11.67 -8.44 3.49
CA LEU A 224 10.70 -8.48 2.39
C LEU A 224 9.66 -9.58 2.60
N GLU A 225 10.08 -10.77 3.01
CA GLU A 225 9.19 -11.90 3.28
C GLU A 225 8.23 -11.60 4.44
N LYS A 226 8.70 -10.82 5.43
CA LYS A 226 7.84 -10.36 6.53
C LYS A 226 6.82 -9.33 6.05
N LEU A 227 7.25 -8.39 5.20
CA LEU A 227 6.34 -7.42 4.56
C LEU A 227 5.28 -8.14 3.73
N GLU A 228 5.68 -9.09 2.89
CA GLU A 228 4.76 -9.90 2.09
C GLU A 228 3.73 -10.63 2.96
N ALA A 229 4.15 -11.26 4.06
CA ALA A 229 3.22 -11.86 5.02
C ALA A 229 2.26 -10.84 5.65
N MET A 230 2.72 -9.60 5.89
CA MET A 230 1.89 -8.52 6.42
C MET A 230 0.87 -8.02 5.38
N THR A 231 1.17 -8.12 4.09
CA THR A 231 0.24 -7.69 3.04
C THR A 231 -1.02 -8.54 2.97
N ALA A 232 -1.00 -9.75 3.49
CA ALA A 232 -2.21 -10.57 3.63
C ALA A 232 -3.29 -9.92 4.53
N VAL A 233 -2.89 -9.03 5.43
CA VAL A 233 -3.77 -8.42 6.44
C VAL A 233 -3.79 -6.88 6.44
N CYS A 234 -2.90 -6.22 5.72
CA CYS A 234 -2.94 -4.76 5.54
C CYS A 234 -4.02 -4.34 4.54
N SER A 235 -4.20 -3.06 4.29
CA SER A 235 -5.20 -2.58 3.32
C SER A 235 -4.69 -2.44 1.89
N VAL A 236 -3.40 -2.42 1.66
CA VAL A 236 -2.84 -2.23 0.30
C VAL A 236 -1.95 -3.41 -0.11
N GLY A 237 -0.68 -3.44 0.23
CA GLY A 237 0.29 -4.42 -0.25
C GLY A 237 1.73 -3.97 0.00
N LEU A 238 2.66 -4.44 -0.81
CA LEU A 238 4.04 -3.95 -0.83
C LEU A 238 4.05 -2.52 -1.38
N ASP A 239 4.46 -1.57 -0.55
CA ASP A 239 4.42 -0.17 -0.92
C ASP A 239 5.73 0.54 -0.60
N MET A 240 6.20 1.35 -1.55
CA MET A 240 7.44 2.12 -1.46
C MET A 240 8.64 1.29 -0.99
N VAL A 241 8.76 0.08 -1.53
CA VAL A 241 9.83 -0.86 -1.23
C VAL A 241 11.00 -0.66 -2.19
N VAL A 242 12.17 -0.32 -1.67
CA VAL A 242 13.37 -0.14 -2.47
C VAL A 242 14.16 -1.45 -2.54
N VAL A 243 14.46 -1.91 -3.75
CA VAL A 243 15.19 -3.15 -4.00
C VAL A 243 16.49 -2.88 -4.77
N PRO A 244 17.49 -3.81 -4.76
CA PRO A 244 18.74 -3.60 -5.48
C PRO A 244 18.53 -3.29 -6.97
N GLY A 245 19.33 -2.37 -7.49
CA GLY A 245 19.17 -1.87 -8.86
C GLY A 245 19.49 -2.89 -9.96
N ASP A 246 20.17 -3.96 -9.66
CA ASP A 246 20.50 -5.06 -10.58
C ASP A 246 19.45 -6.18 -10.61
N VAL A 247 18.33 -6.02 -9.87
CA VAL A 247 17.19 -6.96 -9.89
C VAL A 247 16.67 -7.13 -11.32
N SER A 248 16.36 -8.36 -11.72
CA SER A 248 15.77 -8.63 -13.03
C SER A 248 14.28 -8.24 -13.08
N ALA A 249 13.79 -7.89 -14.27
CA ALA A 249 12.36 -7.64 -14.48
C ALA A 249 11.50 -8.88 -14.11
N SER A 250 12.03 -10.09 -14.30
CA SER A 250 11.33 -11.32 -13.92
C SER A 250 11.14 -11.45 -12.41
N LEU A 251 12.12 -11.04 -11.58
CA LEU A 251 11.98 -11.03 -10.13
C LEU A 251 10.93 -10.00 -9.68
N ILE A 252 10.92 -8.81 -10.28
CA ILE A 252 9.86 -7.81 -10.03
C ILE A 252 8.49 -8.37 -10.42
N SER A 253 8.40 -9.05 -11.57
CA SER A 253 7.17 -9.75 -11.99
C SER A 253 6.74 -10.83 -11.00
N GLY A 254 7.68 -11.53 -10.39
CA GLY A 254 7.41 -12.50 -9.32
C GLY A 254 6.76 -11.86 -8.09
N MET A 255 7.32 -10.75 -7.60
CA MET A 255 6.72 -9.99 -6.48
C MET A 255 5.29 -9.52 -6.81
N ILE A 256 5.06 -9.06 -8.04
CA ILE A 256 3.72 -8.66 -8.52
C ILE A 256 2.78 -9.87 -8.54
N ALA A 257 3.26 -11.04 -8.99
CA ALA A 257 2.44 -12.26 -9.05
C ALA A 257 2.06 -12.75 -7.65
N ASP A 258 2.99 -12.74 -6.70
CA ASP A 258 2.78 -13.19 -5.32
C ASP A 258 1.77 -12.29 -4.61
N GLU A 259 1.93 -10.98 -4.71
CA GLU A 259 0.96 -10.03 -4.17
C GLU A 259 -0.41 -10.14 -4.81
N ALA A 260 -0.46 -10.34 -6.13
CA ALA A 260 -1.72 -10.57 -6.82
C ALA A 260 -2.39 -11.87 -6.37
N ALA A 261 -1.62 -12.93 -6.07
CA ALA A 261 -2.13 -14.18 -5.55
C ALA A 261 -2.71 -14.02 -4.13
N ILE A 262 -2.01 -13.30 -3.25
CA ILE A 262 -2.51 -12.95 -1.91
C ILE A 262 -3.83 -12.20 -2.01
N GLY A 263 -3.90 -11.18 -2.87
CA GLY A 263 -5.12 -10.41 -3.08
C GLY A 263 -6.27 -11.24 -3.65
N MET A 264 -5.98 -12.03 -4.66
CA MET A 264 -6.96 -12.88 -5.35
C MET A 264 -7.60 -13.91 -4.41
N VAL A 265 -6.79 -14.62 -3.64
CA VAL A 265 -7.27 -15.70 -2.75
C VAL A 265 -8.03 -15.12 -1.55
N ASN A 266 -7.57 -14.02 -0.98
CA ASN A 266 -8.17 -13.40 0.19
C ASN A 266 -9.31 -12.42 -0.15
N SER A 267 -9.66 -12.25 -1.42
CA SER A 267 -10.69 -11.28 -1.86
C SER A 267 -10.42 -9.87 -1.33
N LYS A 268 -9.16 -9.46 -1.30
CA LYS A 268 -8.71 -8.14 -0.87
C LYS A 268 -7.92 -7.42 -1.96
N THR A 269 -7.86 -6.10 -1.89
CA THR A 269 -6.93 -5.32 -2.71
C THR A 269 -5.51 -5.59 -2.26
N THR A 270 -4.64 -5.90 -3.22
CA THR A 270 -3.18 -5.84 -3.04
C THR A 270 -2.56 -4.97 -4.12
N ALA A 271 -1.43 -4.38 -3.79
CA ALA A 271 -0.69 -3.50 -4.68
C ALA A 271 0.82 -3.73 -4.54
N VAL A 272 1.56 -3.41 -5.59
CA VAL A 272 3.02 -3.42 -5.59
C VAL A 272 3.52 -2.09 -6.12
N ARG A 273 4.27 -1.36 -5.27
CA ARG A 273 5.07 -0.18 -5.61
C ARG A 273 6.50 -0.44 -5.16
N VAL A 274 7.28 -1.01 -6.08
CA VAL A 274 8.67 -1.44 -5.86
C VAL A 274 9.59 -0.58 -6.70
N ILE A 275 10.69 -0.13 -6.12
CA ILE A 275 11.64 0.78 -6.76
C ILE A 275 13.01 0.09 -6.89
N PRO A 276 13.38 -0.38 -8.10
CA PRO A 276 14.74 -0.82 -8.38
C PRO A 276 15.72 0.36 -8.29
N ALA A 277 16.64 0.30 -7.34
CA ALA A 277 17.60 1.37 -7.05
C ALA A 277 18.81 1.29 -7.99
N ILE A 278 18.67 1.76 -9.22
CA ILE A 278 19.69 1.63 -10.27
C ILE A 278 21.04 2.18 -9.80
N GLY A 279 22.08 1.36 -9.89
CA GLY A 279 23.44 1.71 -9.44
C GLY A 279 23.65 1.62 -7.92
N ARG A 280 22.64 1.25 -7.15
CA ARG A 280 22.68 1.07 -5.70
C ARG A 280 22.60 -0.41 -5.34
N LYS A 281 23.10 -0.76 -4.18
CA LYS A 281 23.13 -2.10 -3.62
C LYS A 281 22.47 -2.13 -2.26
N GLU A 282 22.23 -3.31 -1.76
CA GLU A 282 21.68 -3.57 -0.43
C GLU A 282 22.40 -2.75 0.65
N GLY A 283 21.63 -2.12 1.51
CA GLY A 283 22.08 -1.23 2.57
C GLY A 283 22.28 0.24 2.15
N ASP A 284 22.32 0.54 0.85
CA ASP A 284 22.28 1.94 0.38
C ASP A 284 20.88 2.54 0.63
N GLU A 285 20.73 3.83 0.39
CA GLU A 285 19.46 4.56 0.57
C GLU A 285 19.11 5.34 -0.70
N LEU A 286 17.81 5.37 -1.04
CA LEU A 286 17.24 6.31 -2.02
C LEU A 286 16.37 7.34 -1.32
N SER A 287 16.42 8.60 -1.79
CA SER A 287 15.62 9.70 -1.27
C SER A 287 14.70 10.26 -2.36
N PHE A 288 13.40 10.14 -2.15
CA PHE A 288 12.37 10.66 -3.06
C PHE A 288 11.91 12.06 -2.68
N GLY A 289 12.23 12.49 -1.45
CA GLY A 289 11.80 13.75 -0.89
C GLY A 289 10.31 13.85 -0.58
N GLY A 290 9.93 14.96 0.06
CA GLY A 290 8.53 15.27 0.38
C GLY A 290 7.83 14.15 1.16
N LEU A 291 6.62 13.81 0.77
CA LEU A 291 5.82 12.77 1.42
C LEU A 291 6.27 11.33 1.08
N LEU A 292 7.01 11.14 -0.01
CA LEU A 292 7.52 9.82 -0.40
C LEU A 292 8.74 9.38 0.43
N GLY A 293 9.38 10.32 1.11
CA GLY A 293 10.44 10.06 2.08
C GLY A 293 11.74 9.50 1.51
N ALA A 294 12.34 8.58 2.23
CA ALA A 294 13.57 7.90 1.84
C ALA A 294 13.55 6.45 2.35
N GLY A 295 14.05 5.50 1.56
CA GLY A 295 14.03 4.09 1.91
C GLY A 295 15.37 3.40 1.76
N PRO A 296 15.71 2.43 2.65
CA PRO A 296 16.87 1.58 2.47
C PRO A 296 16.64 0.60 1.32
N VAL A 297 17.70 0.30 0.57
CA VAL A 297 17.70 -0.82 -0.38
C VAL A 297 17.68 -2.12 0.44
N MET A 298 16.54 -2.81 0.40
CA MET A 298 16.30 -4.00 1.21
C MET A 298 16.99 -5.25 0.61
N HIS A 299 17.37 -6.17 1.50
CA HIS A 299 17.80 -7.51 1.07
C HIS A 299 16.66 -8.25 0.38
N MET A 300 16.95 -8.99 -0.70
CA MET A 300 15.98 -9.84 -1.36
C MET A 300 16.57 -11.15 -1.87
N ASN A 301 15.75 -12.19 -1.91
CA ASN A 301 16.08 -13.45 -2.57
C ASN A 301 16.20 -13.23 -4.08
N ARG A 302 17.28 -13.73 -4.69
CA ARG A 302 17.56 -13.56 -6.13
C ARG A 302 17.48 -14.86 -6.92
N SER A 303 16.80 -15.88 -6.39
CA SER A 303 16.57 -17.13 -7.13
C SER A 303 15.81 -16.86 -8.43
N ASP A 304 16.32 -17.43 -9.52
CA ASP A 304 15.73 -17.21 -10.84
C ASP A 304 14.30 -17.77 -10.96
N ASN A 305 13.40 -16.96 -11.43
CA ASN A 305 11.99 -17.27 -11.69
C ASN A 305 11.57 -17.02 -13.15
N SER A 306 12.54 -16.76 -14.02
CA SER A 306 12.29 -16.34 -15.41
C SER A 306 11.44 -17.34 -16.19
N VAL A 307 11.64 -18.65 -15.98
CA VAL A 307 10.87 -19.71 -16.62
C VAL A 307 9.40 -19.67 -16.18
N MET A 308 9.13 -19.43 -14.91
CA MET A 308 7.76 -19.29 -14.40
C MET A 308 7.05 -18.08 -15.01
N ILE A 309 7.70 -16.94 -15.03
CA ILE A 309 7.15 -15.70 -15.59
C ILE A 309 6.96 -15.82 -17.11
N ALA A 310 7.89 -16.47 -17.83
CA ALA A 310 7.80 -16.66 -19.27
C ALA A 310 6.63 -17.55 -19.72
N ARG A 311 6.03 -18.34 -18.83
CA ARG A 311 4.84 -19.15 -19.17
C ARG A 311 3.66 -18.29 -19.59
N GLY A 312 3.53 -17.06 -19.03
CA GLY A 312 2.47 -16.15 -19.40
C GLY A 312 1.05 -16.69 -19.13
N GLY A 313 0.09 -16.23 -19.92
CA GLY A 313 -1.31 -16.68 -19.83
C GLY A 313 -2.00 -16.20 -18.56
N ARG A 314 -2.73 -17.08 -17.88
CA ARG A 314 -3.55 -16.72 -16.71
C ARG A 314 -3.44 -17.73 -15.59
N ILE A 315 -3.24 -17.26 -14.35
CA ILE A 315 -3.56 -18.03 -13.16
C ILE A 315 -5.08 -17.97 -12.97
N PRO A 316 -5.78 -19.11 -12.97
CA PRO A 316 -7.25 -19.13 -12.87
C PRO A 316 -7.75 -18.54 -11.55
N ALA A 317 -8.97 -18.01 -11.58
CA ALA A 317 -9.66 -17.56 -10.38
C ALA A 317 -9.84 -18.74 -9.38
N PRO A 318 -9.72 -18.48 -8.07
CA PRO A 318 -9.89 -19.52 -7.05
C PRO A 318 -11.34 -19.98 -6.95
N LEU A 319 -11.54 -21.18 -6.42
CA LEU A 319 -12.88 -21.66 -6.07
C LEU A 319 -13.50 -20.75 -5.00
N GLN A 320 -14.72 -20.28 -5.27
CA GLN A 320 -15.44 -19.39 -4.34
C GLN A 320 -16.30 -20.17 -3.35
N SER A 321 -16.73 -21.39 -3.69
CA SER A 321 -17.66 -22.19 -2.90
C SER A 321 -17.00 -23.08 -1.86
N LEU A 322 -15.73 -23.41 -2.02
CA LEU A 322 -14.94 -24.22 -1.10
C LEU A 322 -13.94 -23.30 -0.38
N LYS A 323 -14.40 -22.65 0.66
CA LYS A 323 -13.53 -21.89 1.56
C LYS A 323 -13.15 -22.80 2.73
N ASN A 324 -11.85 -23.02 2.87
CA ASN A 324 -11.30 -23.71 4.03
C ASN A 324 -11.34 -22.81 5.26
#